data_ac73a62381f75ae687e7d3f3be1feb25
#
_entry.id   ac73a62381f75ae687e7d3f3be1feb25
#
_cell.length_a   1.000
_cell.length_b   1.000
_cell.length_c   1.000
_cell.angle_alpha   90.00
_cell.angle_beta   90.00
_cell.angle_gamma   90.00
#
_symmetry.space_group_name_H-M   'P 1'
#
loop_
_entity.id
_entity.type
_entity.pdbx_description
1 polymer ?
#
loop_
_entity_poly.entity_id
_entity_poly.type
_entity_poly.pdbx_seq_one_letter_code
_entity_poly.pdbx_strand_id
1 'polypeptide(L)'
;NVIYNRLKFNKFISIDDKDDFDWGYQEVHISDESTYKAVLKEMDAKKNQFFSVITIQNHSPFIAGEPSDLTATGRGFSDDENTKLTNYSRLLTFTDTATQSFLESLSKIDKKITVVFYGDHLPGLYPESAFKNNPESQYQTDYFIWSNFDAAKLNYPLVNSSDFSAMVFEQTN
;
A
#
# COMPACT_ATOMS: atom_id res chain seq x y z
N ASN A 1 1.03 -16.13 10.32
CA ASN A 1 -0.28 -16.77 10.18
C ASN A 1 -1.07 -16.93 11.50
N VAL A 2 -0.41 -16.96 12.67
CA VAL A 2 -1.09 -17.16 13.98
C VAL A 2 -2.12 -16.04 14.26
N ILE A 3 -1.82 -14.79 13.90
CA ILE A 3 -2.70 -13.64 14.15
C ILE A 3 -3.98 -13.76 13.31
N TYR A 4 -3.86 -14.01 12.01
CA TYR A 4 -5.01 -14.13 11.10
C TYR A 4 -5.92 -15.29 11.46
N ASN A 5 -5.35 -16.43 11.88
CA ASN A 5 -6.13 -17.56 12.38
C ASN A 5 -6.92 -17.20 13.65
N ARG A 6 -6.31 -16.45 14.59
CA ARG A 6 -6.99 -15.97 15.79
C ARG A 6 -8.11 -14.97 15.49
N LEU A 7 -7.92 -14.12 14.47
CA LEU A 7 -8.93 -13.18 13.96
C LEU A 7 -10.01 -13.87 13.11
N LYS A 8 -9.92 -15.20 12.92
CA LYS A 8 -10.88 -16.03 12.17
C LYS A 8 -11.03 -15.62 10.70
N PHE A 9 -9.94 -15.22 10.06
CA PHE A 9 -9.94 -15.09 8.60
C PHE A 9 -10.18 -16.47 7.96
N ASN A 10 -11.06 -16.51 6.96
CA ASN A 10 -11.43 -17.75 6.26
C ASN A 10 -10.32 -18.28 5.35
N LYS A 11 -9.48 -17.38 4.82
CA LYS A 11 -8.37 -17.70 3.91
C LYS A 11 -7.18 -16.81 4.22
N PHE A 12 -5.99 -17.38 4.11
CA PHE A 12 -4.72 -16.68 4.14
C PHE A 12 -3.94 -17.06 2.89
N ILE A 13 -3.45 -16.08 2.15
CA ILE A 13 -2.69 -16.27 0.92
C ILE A 13 -1.30 -15.65 1.14
N SER A 14 -0.26 -16.35 0.75
CA SER A 14 1.12 -15.93 0.88
C SER A 14 1.91 -16.26 -0.39
N ILE A 15 3.17 -15.85 -0.43
CA ILE A 15 4.12 -16.21 -1.49
C ILE A 15 4.26 -17.74 -1.70
N ASP A 16 3.91 -18.54 -0.69
CA ASP A 16 4.01 -20.00 -0.75
C ASP A 16 2.89 -20.62 -1.60
N ASP A 17 1.80 -19.88 -1.85
CA ASP A 17 0.65 -20.32 -2.65
C ASP A 17 0.93 -20.17 -4.17
N LYS A 18 2.02 -20.81 -4.65
CA LYS A 18 2.51 -20.70 -6.04
C LYS A 18 1.65 -21.45 -7.05
N ASP A 19 0.94 -22.46 -6.60
CA ASP A 19 0.07 -23.26 -7.49
C ASP A 19 -1.20 -22.50 -7.87
N ASP A 20 -1.64 -21.61 -6.99
CA ASP A 20 -2.86 -20.83 -7.18
C ASP A 20 -2.61 -19.43 -7.75
N PHE A 21 -1.40 -18.88 -7.57
CA PHE A 21 -1.08 -17.49 -7.93
C PHE A 21 0.24 -17.38 -8.68
N ASP A 22 0.21 -16.66 -9.79
CA ASP A 22 1.41 -16.29 -10.54
C ASP A 22 2.00 -15.00 -9.95
N TRP A 23 2.96 -15.17 -9.04
CA TRP A 23 3.62 -14.07 -8.37
C TRP A 23 4.65 -13.39 -9.28
N GLY A 24 4.27 -12.24 -9.85
CA GLY A 24 5.20 -11.34 -10.52
C GLY A 24 6.05 -10.55 -9.52
N TYR A 25 7.27 -10.25 -9.94
CA TYR A 25 8.24 -9.50 -9.12
C TYR A 25 8.51 -8.12 -9.72
N GLN A 26 8.71 -7.15 -8.85
CA GLN A 26 9.36 -5.89 -9.17
C GLN A 26 10.74 -5.92 -8.51
N GLU A 27 11.78 -6.09 -9.33
CA GLU A 27 13.14 -6.36 -8.88
C GLU A 27 13.20 -7.56 -7.90
N VAL A 28 13.41 -7.33 -6.61
CA VAL A 28 13.61 -8.39 -5.61
C VAL A 28 12.34 -8.79 -4.85
N HIS A 29 11.29 -8.01 -4.94
CA HIS A 29 10.05 -8.22 -4.17
C HIS A 29 8.86 -8.54 -5.07
N ILE A 30 7.86 -9.24 -4.51
CA ILE A 30 6.56 -9.40 -5.18
C ILE A 30 6.00 -8.02 -5.49
N SER A 31 5.59 -7.81 -6.75
CA SER A 31 5.02 -6.55 -7.19
C SER A 31 3.64 -6.29 -6.57
N ASP A 32 3.32 -5.03 -6.34
CA ASP A 32 1.99 -4.61 -5.90
C ASP A 32 0.94 -4.99 -6.95
N GLU A 33 1.28 -4.90 -8.25
CA GLU A 33 0.41 -5.35 -9.34
C GLU A 33 0.02 -6.83 -9.18
N SER A 34 0.99 -7.69 -8.88
CA SER A 34 0.75 -9.13 -8.68
C SER A 34 -0.13 -9.38 -7.45
N THR A 35 0.14 -8.65 -6.36
CA THR A 35 -0.66 -8.72 -5.13
C THR A 35 -2.10 -8.29 -5.39
N TYR A 36 -2.33 -7.21 -6.13
CA TYR A 36 -3.68 -6.73 -6.48
C TYR A 36 -4.40 -7.69 -7.42
N LYS A 37 -3.71 -8.33 -8.38
CA LYS A 37 -4.28 -9.40 -9.21
C LYS A 37 -4.76 -10.57 -8.37
N ALA A 38 -4.02 -10.96 -7.33
CA ALA A 38 -4.44 -12.00 -6.40
C ALA A 38 -5.71 -11.61 -5.64
N VAL A 39 -5.82 -10.35 -5.18
CA VAL A 39 -7.06 -9.84 -4.55
C VAL A 39 -8.23 -9.93 -5.52
N LEU A 40 -8.08 -9.44 -6.76
CA LEU A 40 -9.15 -9.47 -7.77
C LEU A 40 -9.59 -10.90 -8.09
N LYS A 41 -8.67 -11.87 -8.12
CA LYS A 41 -8.99 -13.29 -8.33
C LYS A 41 -9.85 -13.88 -7.20
N GLU A 42 -9.66 -13.43 -5.96
CA GLU A 42 -10.40 -13.91 -4.79
C GLU A 42 -11.72 -13.18 -4.56
N MET A 43 -11.97 -12.10 -5.29
CA MET A 43 -13.22 -11.34 -5.15
C MET A 43 -14.42 -12.10 -5.72
N ASP A 44 -15.48 -12.13 -4.93
CA ASP A 44 -16.80 -12.66 -5.34
C ASP A 44 -17.85 -11.57 -5.10
N ALA A 45 -18.33 -10.95 -6.19
CA ALA A 45 -19.31 -9.88 -6.11
C ALA A 45 -20.63 -10.29 -5.44
N LYS A 46 -20.92 -11.60 -5.31
CA LYS A 46 -22.11 -12.13 -4.64
C LYS A 46 -21.96 -12.24 -3.12
N LYS A 47 -20.76 -12.06 -2.59
CA LYS A 47 -20.47 -12.20 -1.16
C LYS A 47 -20.01 -10.89 -0.54
N ASN A 48 -20.33 -10.70 0.73
CA ASN A 48 -19.65 -9.67 1.53
C ASN A 48 -18.30 -10.22 1.96
N GLN A 49 -17.24 -9.51 1.59
CA GLN A 49 -15.87 -9.94 1.84
C GLN A 49 -15.09 -8.79 2.48
N PHE A 50 -14.14 -9.15 3.33
CA PHE A 50 -13.15 -8.26 3.89
C PHE A 50 -11.76 -8.80 3.52
N PHE A 51 -10.95 -7.95 2.90
CA PHE A 51 -9.57 -8.24 2.54
C PHE A 51 -8.62 -7.42 3.42
N SER A 52 -7.67 -8.08 4.05
CA SER A 52 -6.49 -7.44 4.66
C SER A 52 -5.30 -7.73 3.74
N VAL A 53 -4.79 -6.70 3.09
CA VAL A 53 -3.74 -6.82 2.06
C VAL A 53 -2.47 -6.18 2.59
N ILE A 54 -1.35 -6.89 2.51
CA ILE A 54 -0.02 -6.40 2.82
C ILE A 54 0.83 -6.53 1.56
N THR A 55 1.38 -5.43 1.08
CA THR A 55 2.31 -5.40 -0.04
C THR A 55 3.75 -5.32 0.46
N ILE A 56 4.71 -5.70 -0.38
CA ILE A 56 6.12 -5.78 0.00
C ILE A 56 7.05 -5.09 -1.00
N GLN A 57 6.53 -4.63 -2.13
CA GLN A 57 7.35 -4.10 -3.24
C GLN A 57 8.30 -3.00 -2.80
N ASN A 58 7.86 -2.13 -1.90
CA ASN A 58 8.61 -0.96 -1.44
C ASN A 58 9.46 -1.22 -0.20
N HIS A 59 9.64 -2.49 0.20
CA HIS A 59 10.51 -2.87 1.29
C HIS A 59 11.99 -2.86 0.87
N SER A 60 12.90 -2.62 1.81
CA SER A 60 14.36 -2.73 1.53
C SER A 60 14.76 -4.17 1.17
N PRO A 61 15.81 -4.39 0.32
CA PRO A 61 16.66 -3.38 -0.30
C PRO A 61 15.95 -2.62 -1.41
N PHE A 62 16.17 -1.30 -1.48
CA PHE A 62 15.58 -0.46 -2.53
C PHE A 62 16.41 -0.57 -3.80
N ILE A 63 15.95 -1.37 -4.75
CA ILE A 63 16.59 -1.61 -6.05
C ILE A 63 15.57 -1.25 -7.13
N ALA A 64 15.84 -0.22 -7.92
CA ALA A 64 15.00 0.17 -9.05
C ALA A 64 15.82 0.91 -10.10
N GLY A 65 16.01 0.27 -11.25
CA GLY A 65 16.67 0.88 -12.41
C GLY A 65 15.78 1.89 -13.14
N GLU A 66 14.46 1.64 -13.17
CA GLU A 66 13.49 2.45 -13.90
C GLU A 66 12.44 3.06 -12.93
N PRO A 67 11.79 4.17 -13.30
CA PRO A 67 12.13 5.03 -14.43
C PRO A 67 13.47 5.74 -14.22
N SER A 68 14.38 5.68 -15.22
CA SER A 68 15.76 6.16 -15.09
C SER A 68 15.87 7.70 -15.07
N ASP A 69 14.86 8.41 -15.54
CA ASP A 69 14.77 9.87 -15.54
C ASP A 69 14.31 10.46 -14.19
N LEU A 70 13.84 9.61 -13.26
CA LEU A 70 13.46 10.03 -11.92
C LEU A 70 14.66 9.97 -10.98
N THR A 71 14.97 11.10 -10.35
CA THR A 71 15.94 11.21 -9.26
C THR A 71 15.35 11.96 -8.10
N ALA A 72 15.70 11.56 -6.87
CA ALA A 72 15.25 12.23 -5.66
C ALA A 72 16.44 12.53 -4.75
N THR A 73 16.42 13.70 -4.11
CA THR A 73 17.45 14.12 -3.16
C THR A 73 16.80 14.70 -1.91
N GLY A 74 17.37 14.38 -0.75
CA GLY A 74 16.95 14.90 0.54
C GLY A 74 17.94 15.93 1.08
N ARG A 75 17.43 16.99 1.72
CA ARG A 75 18.28 17.96 2.38
C ARG A 75 19.03 17.30 3.55
N GLY A 76 20.36 17.31 3.49
CA GLY A 76 21.21 16.72 4.51
C GLY A 76 21.42 15.21 4.35
N PHE A 77 20.97 14.63 3.24
CA PHE A 77 21.22 13.24 2.89
C PHE A 77 22.61 13.08 2.29
N SER A 78 23.29 11.98 2.60
CA SER A 78 24.49 11.53 1.92
C SER A 78 24.17 11.01 0.50
N ASP A 79 25.20 10.76 -0.30
CA ASP A 79 25.04 10.20 -1.65
C ASP A 79 24.39 8.80 -1.63
N ASP A 80 24.72 7.96 -0.64
CA ASP A 80 24.10 6.64 -0.46
C ASP A 80 22.61 6.76 -0.09
N GLU A 81 22.27 7.66 0.83
CA GLU A 81 20.87 7.94 1.19
C GLU A 81 20.07 8.52 0.01
N ASN A 82 20.66 9.42 -0.77
CA ASN A 82 20.04 9.94 -1.99
C ASN A 82 19.84 8.86 -3.07
N THR A 83 20.78 7.91 -3.18
CA THR A 83 20.63 6.76 -4.06
C THR A 83 19.45 5.87 -3.61
N LYS A 84 19.36 5.57 -2.32
CA LYS A 84 18.22 4.81 -1.75
C LYS A 84 16.91 5.54 -1.93
N LEU A 85 16.88 6.86 -1.69
CA LEU A 85 15.69 7.70 -1.88
C LEU A 85 15.23 7.71 -3.34
N THR A 86 16.18 7.80 -4.28
CA THR A 86 15.91 7.72 -5.72
C THR A 86 15.27 6.37 -6.07
N ASN A 87 15.87 5.27 -5.64
CA ASN A 87 15.36 3.92 -5.91
C ASN A 87 13.97 3.71 -5.29
N TYR A 88 13.78 4.13 -4.05
CA TYR A 88 12.47 4.08 -3.39
C TYR A 88 11.41 4.90 -4.16
N SER A 89 11.76 6.10 -4.58
CA SER A 89 10.85 6.96 -5.38
C SER A 89 10.49 6.31 -6.72
N ARG A 90 11.43 5.64 -7.36
CA ARG A 90 11.18 4.85 -8.59
C ARG A 90 10.23 3.66 -8.33
N LEU A 91 10.42 2.93 -7.21
CA LEU A 91 9.49 1.86 -6.81
C LEU A 91 8.07 2.39 -6.58
N LEU A 92 7.94 3.57 -5.98
CA LEU A 92 6.62 4.20 -5.77
C LEU A 92 5.88 4.50 -7.08
N THR A 93 6.56 4.75 -8.19
CA THR A 93 5.87 4.95 -9.49
C THR A 93 5.16 3.68 -9.96
N PHE A 94 5.75 2.51 -9.69
CA PHE A 94 5.10 1.22 -10.00
C PHE A 94 3.91 0.98 -9.07
N THR A 95 4.04 1.29 -7.77
CA THR A 95 2.93 1.22 -6.80
C THR A 95 1.78 2.11 -7.22
N ASP A 96 2.05 3.35 -7.63
CA ASP A 96 1.04 4.32 -8.08
C ASP A 96 0.28 3.78 -9.30
N THR A 97 1.00 3.33 -10.31
CA THR A 97 0.41 2.73 -11.53
C THR A 97 -0.41 1.48 -11.21
N ALA A 98 0.11 0.58 -10.37
CA ALA A 98 -0.59 -0.63 -9.97
C ALA A 98 -1.86 -0.31 -9.17
N THR A 99 -1.77 0.65 -8.24
CA THR A 99 -2.91 1.11 -7.43
C THR A 99 -3.99 1.73 -8.30
N GLN A 100 -3.62 2.62 -9.24
CA GLN A 100 -4.58 3.19 -10.19
C GLN A 100 -5.32 2.09 -10.96
N SER A 101 -4.58 1.15 -11.56
CA SER A 101 -5.16 0.04 -12.34
C SER A 101 -6.06 -0.86 -11.48
N PHE A 102 -5.70 -1.07 -10.22
CA PHE A 102 -6.51 -1.82 -9.26
C PHE A 102 -7.83 -1.11 -8.97
N LEU A 103 -7.79 0.18 -8.61
CA LEU A 103 -8.99 0.97 -8.34
C LEU A 103 -9.90 1.08 -9.58
N GLU A 104 -9.34 1.23 -10.77
CA GLU A 104 -10.08 1.18 -12.04
C GLU A 104 -10.76 -0.17 -12.26
N SER A 105 -10.12 -1.27 -11.86
CA SER A 105 -10.72 -2.60 -11.94
C SER A 105 -11.87 -2.75 -10.94
N LEU A 106 -11.68 -2.28 -9.71
CA LEU A 106 -12.72 -2.28 -8.67
C LEU A 106 -13.92 -1.41 -9.06
N SER A 107 -13.71 -0.30 -9.77
CA SER A 107 -14.79 0.60 -10.21
C SER A 107 -15.75 -0.05 -11.19
N LYS A 108 -15.35 -1.11 -11.88
CA LYS A 108 -16.15 -1.86 -12.85
C LYS A 108 -16.99 -2.98 -12.23
N ILE A 109 -16.76 -3.27 -10.95
CA ILE A 109 -17.47 -4.34 -10.24
C ILE A 109 -18.82 -3.79 -9.75
N ASP A 110 -19.91 -4.49 -10.09
CA ASP A 110 -21.26 -4.15 -9.64
C ASP A 110 -21.48 -4.59 -8.18
N LYS A 111 -20.77 -3.93 -7.30
CA LYS A 111 -20.87 -4.05 -5.85
C LYS A 111 -20.25 -2.84 -5.19
N LYS A 112 -20.81 -2.35 -4.09
CA LYS A 112 -20.18 -1.30 -3.28
C LYS A 112 -18.89 -1.80 -2.67
N ILE A 113 -17.79 -1.13 -2.98
CA ILE A 113 -16.44 -1.45 -2.51
C ILE A 113 -15.82 -0.20 -1.92
N THR A 114 -15.23 -0.34 -0.74
CA THR A 114 -14.42 0.71 -0.11
C THR A 114 -13.03 0.17 0.15
N VAL A 115 -12.02 0.96 -0.17
CA VAL A 115 -10.60 0.66 0.03
C VAL A 115 -10.02 1.69 1.00
N VAL A 116 -9.37 1.21 2.05
CA VAL A 116 -8.48 2.01 2.89
C VAL A 116 -7.06 1.67 2.50
N PHE A 117 -6.33 2.64 2.01
CA PHE A 117 -4.93 2.52 1.64
C PHE A 117 -4.09 3.36 2.59
N TYR A 118 -3.03 2.81 3.13
CA TYR A 118 -2.13 3.53 4.05
C TYR A 118 -0.75 2.88 4.08
N GLY A 119 0.27 3.68 4.39
CA GLY A 119 1.59 3.16 4.73
C GLY A 119 1.60 2.66 6.17
N ASP A 120 2.19 1.50 6.41
CA ASP A 120 2.33 0.92 7.75
C ASP A 120 3.46 1.58 8.55
N HIS A 121 4.51 2.04 7.88
CA HIS A 121 5.63 2.81 8.43
C HIS A 121 6.42 3.51 7.32
N LEU A 122 7.28 4.45 7.68
CA LEU A 122 8.22 5.06 6.75
C LEU A 122 9.33 4.05 6.34
N PRO A 123 9.88 4.18 5.11
CA PRO A 123 11.03 3.37 4.71
C PRO A 123 12.27 3.72 5.56
N GLY A 124 13.05 2.71 5.89
CA GLY A 124 14.27 2.85 6.72
C GLY A 124 15.44 3.46 5.94
N LEU A 125 15.24 4.62 5.33
CA LEU A 125 16.25 5.32 4.52
C LEU A 125 16.55 6.75 4.98
N TYR A 126 15.73 7.30 5.89
CA TYR A 126 15.88 8.69 6.34
C TYR A 126 16.96 8.81 7.41
N PRO A 127 17.89 9.80 7.33
CA PRO A 127 18.79 10.11 8.41
C PRO A 127 18.03 10.67 9.63
N GLU A 128 18.55 10.46 10.83
CA GLU A 128 17.97 11.02 12.07
C GLU A 128 17.72 12.54 11.98
N SER A 129 18.60 13.24 11.28
CA SER A 129 18.49 14.70 11.08
C SER A 129 17.21 15.13 10.35
N ALA A 130 16.59 14.23 9.56
CA ALA A 130 15.36 14.52 8.85
C ALA A 130 14.19 14.81 9.80
N PHE A 131 14.19 14.22 10.99
CA PHE A 131 13.12 14.33 11.99
C PHE A 131 13.41 15.34 13.11
N LYS A 132 14.58 16.01 13.09
CA LYS A 132 15.03 16.89 14.18
C LYS A 132 14.03 18.00 14.52
N ASN A 133 13.37 18.59 13.51
CA ASN A 133 12.44 19.70 13.69
C ASN A 133 10.98 19.25 13.92
N ASN A 134 10.67 18.01 13.62
CA ASN A 134 9.35 17.40 13.81
C ASN A 134 9.52 15.90 14.10
N PRO A 135 9.86 15.53 15.35
CA PRO A 135 10.14 14.14 15.70
C PRO A 135 8.94 13.18 15.49
N GLU A 136 7.72 13.69 15.55
CA GLU A 136 6.52 12.87 15.36
C GLU A 136 6.36 12.41 13.91
N SER A 137 6.91 13.16 12.94
CA SER A 137 6.79 12.81 11.51
C SER A 137 7.43 11.46 11.16
N GLN A 138 8.35 10.93 11.98
CA GLN A 138 8.91 9.60 11.78
C GLN A 138 7.89 8.46 11.93
N TYR A 139 6.72 8.74 12.52
CA TYR A 139 5.62 7.79 12.74
C TYR A 139 4.41 8.09 11.86
N GLN A 140 4.51 9.05 10.94
CA GLN A 140 3.41 9.47 10.09
C GLN A 140 3.59 8.92 8.67
N THR A 141 2.51 8.41 8.10
CA THR A 141 2.41 7.93 6.73
C THR A 141 1.16 8.47 6.08
N ASP A 142 1.14 8.50 4.75
CA ASP A 142 -0.05 8.93 4.02
C ASP A 142 -1.12 7.84 4.00
N TYR A 143 -2.39 8.26 3.90
CA TYR A 143 -3.52 7.38 3.71
C TYR A 143 -4.57 8.00 2.79
N PHE A 144 -5.41 7.17 2.21
CA PHE A 144 -6.66 7.58 1.60
C PHE A 144 -7.76 6.54 1.78
N ILE A 145 -9.02 6.98 1.69
CA ILE A 145 -10.19 6.10 1.63
C ILE A 145 -10.90 6.36 0.30
N TRP A 146 -11.06 5.31 -0.49
CA TRP A 146 -11.69 5.35 -1.80
C TRP A 146 -12.91 4.44 -1.82
N SER A 147 -13.95 4.84 -2.55
CA SER A 147 -15.15 4.03 -2.79
C SER A 147 -15.54 4.09 -4.27
N ASN A 148 -16.03 2.98 -4.82
CA ASN A 148 -16.55 2.94 -6.19
C ASN A 148 -17.99 3.42 -6.33
N PHE A 149 -18.53 4.07 -5.32
CA PHE A 149 -19.87 4.65 -5.28
C PHE A 149 -19.81 6.04 -4.65
N ASP A 150 -20.91 6.80 -4.76
CA ASP A 150 -21.01 8.12 -4.13
C ASP A 150 -20.99 7.96 -2.60
N ALA A 151 -19.96 8.50 -1.97
CA ALA A 151 -19.68 8.37 -0.56
C ALA A 151 -19.25 9.73 0.00
N ALA A 152 -19.43 9.95 1.29
CA ALA A 152 -19.01 11.18 1.95
C ALA A 152 -17.49 11.38 1.77
N LYS A 153 -17.08 12.64 1.56
CA LYS A 153 -15.66 13.01 1.52
C LYS A 153 -15.23 13.43 2.91
N LEU A 154 -14.44 12.61 3.56
CA LEU A 154 -13.84 12.93 4.84
C LEU A 154 -12.55 13.73 4.64
N ASN A 155 -12.31 14.66 5.54
CA ASN A 155 -11.09 15.48 5.53
C ASN A 155 -10.48 15.53 6.93
N TYR A 156 -9.80 14.46 7.30
CA TYR A 156 -9.06 14.35 8.55
C TYR A 156 -7.56 14.37 8.24
N PRO A 157 -6.86 15.48 8.50
CA PRO A 157 -5.46 15.63 8.12
C PRO A 157 -4.50 14.76 8.94
N LEU A 158 -4.93 14.30 10.11
CA LEU A 158 -4.16 13.41 10.99
C LEU A 158 -5.11 12.51 11.77
N VAL A 159 -4.87 11.20 11.67
CA VAL A 159 -5.69 10.17 12.32
C VAL A 159 -4.79 9.06 12.86
N ASN A 160 -5.30 8.26 13.78
CA ASN A 160 -4.67 7.00 14.16
C ASN A 160 -5.18 5.87 13.24
N SER A 161 -4.36 4.86 13.00
CA SER A 161 -4.80 3.69 12.21
C SER A 161 -6.00 2.95 12.84
N SER A 162 -6.20 3.07 14.15
CA SER A 162 -7.38 2.56 14.85
C SER A 162 -8.69 3.24 14.44
N ASP A 163 -8.63 4.45 13.88
CA ASP A 163 -9.80 5.25 13.52
C ASP A 163 -10.37 4.85 12.14
N PHE A 164 -9.60 4.14 11.32
CA PHE A 164 -10.00 3.77 9.96
C PHE A 164 -11.35 3.04 9.90
N SER A 165 -11.64 2.16 10.84
CA SER A 165 -12.93 1.46 10.87
C SER A 165 -14.10 2.41 11.06
N ALA A 166 -13.98 3.38 11.98
CA ALA A 166 -15.00 4.40 12.20
C ALA A 166 -15.15 5.31 10.97
N MET A 167 -14.03 5.71 10.36
CA MET A 167 -14.02 6.55 9.16
C MET A 167 -14.69 5.85 7.96
N VAL A 168 -14.47 4.55 7.78
CA VAL A 168 -15.18 3.78 6.75
C VAL A 168 -16.68 3.82 6.97
N PHE A 169 -17.15 3.60 8.20
CA PHE A 169 -18.58 3.70 8.51
C PHE A 169 -19.14 5.11 8.30
N GLU A 170 -18.40 6.14 8.70
CA GLU A 170 -18.82 7.54 8.47
C GLU A 170 -18.91 7.87 6.97
N GLN A 171 -17.95 7.39 6.17
CA GLN A 171 -17.94 7.63 4.73
C GLN A 171 -19.03 6.88 3.98
N THR A 172 -19.46 5.72 4.46
CA THR A 172 -20.32 4.80 3.70
C THR A 172 -21.78 4.78 4.16
N ASN A 173 -22.12 5.46 5.25
CA ASN A 173 -23.49 5.68 5.71
C ASN A 173 -24.03 7.00 5.15
#